data_663f25b0f1e76d9ca7379a2f9054408c
#
_entry.id   663f25b0f1e76d9ca7379a2f9054408c
#
_cell.length_a   1.000
_cell.length_b   1.000
_cell.length_c   1.000
_cell.angle_alpha   90.00
_cell.angle_beta   90.00
_cell.angle_gamma   90.00
#
_symmetry.space_group_name_H-M   'P 1'
#
loop_
_entity.id
_entity.type
_entity.pdbx_description
1 polymer ?
#
loop_
_entity_poly.entity_id
_entity_poly.type
_entity_poly.pdbx_seq_one_letter_code
_entity_poly.pdbx_strand_id
1 'polypeptide(L)'
;GVKSIDGIFLTHAHSGHYTGLMYLGKEGMNASKTPVYAMPRLTNYLTKNGPWSQLVTLENINLKPLQSLIPITLDNELVVMPIVVPHRDEYSETVGFKIIGTKKSALYIPDIDKWKLWEKDIIAEVKAVDYAFIDGTFFEDGEINRPIKDVPHPFVSESVSIFKNQPLSVKQKIYFIHLNHTNPAHDKLSPQRITTEKLGFRFANLGDQFMLN
;
A
#
# COMPACT_ATOMS: atom_id res chain seq x y z
N GLY A 1 6.67 -15.44 23.75
CA GLY A 1 7.80 -14.98 22.98
C GLY A 1 7.33 -13.99 21.92
N VAL A 2 8.16 -13.03 21.57
CA VAL A 2 7.88 -12.13 20.44
C VAL A 2 7.80 -13.01 19.19
N LYS A 3 6.67 -12.97 18.46
CA LYS A 3 6.59 -13.66 17.18
C LYS A 3 7.61 -13.03 16.23
N SER A 4 8.42 -13.84 15.55
CA SER A 4 9.29 -13.39 14.47
C SER A 4 8.45 -12.82 13.34
N ILE A 5 9.00 -11.85 12.62
CA ILE A 5 8.40 -11.37 11.36
C ILE A 5 8.81 -12.36 10.27
N ASP A 6 7.82 -12.98 9.62
CA ASP A 6 8.07 -13.99 8.58
C ASP A 6 8.55 -13.36 7.26
N GLY A 7 8.20 -12.10 7.01
CA GLY A 7 8.68 -11.35 5.85
C GLY A 7 8.03 -9.97 5.74
N ILE A 8 8.66 -9.09 4.96
CA ILE A 8 8.20 -7.72 4.72
C ILE A 8 8.20 -7.46 3.22
N PHE A 9 7.10 -6.95 2.69
CA PHE A 9 6.99 -6.47 1.31
C PHE A 9 7.00 -4.95 1.31
N LEU A 10 7.97 -4.35 0.63
CA LEU A 10 8.11 -2.90 0.54
C LEU A 10 7.47 -2.37 -0.73
N THR A 11 6.71 -1.29 -0.61
CA THR A 11 6.08 -0.62 -1.75
C THR A 11 7.05 0.31 -2.47
N HIS A 12 7.73 1.19 -1.76
CA HIS A 12 8.65 2.19 -2.31
C HIS A 12 9.51 2.88 -1.23
N ALA A 13 10.43 3.76 -1.67
CA ALA A 13 11.42 4.42 -0.81
C ALA A 13 11.01 5.82 -0.32
N HIS A 14 9.74 6.07 0.01
CA HIS A 14 9.38 7.23 0.81
C HIS A 14 9.46 6.90 2.30
N SER A 15 9.89 7.85 3.12
CA SER A 15 10.30 7.61 4.51
C SER A 15 9.26 6.88 5.35
N GLY A 16 7.98 7.16 5.19
CA GLY A 16 6.89 6.48 5.89
C GLY A 16 6.74 5.00 5.58
N HIS A 17 7.35 4.49 4.48
CA HIS A 17 7.12 3.16 3.93
C HIS A 17 8.26 2.17 4.14
N TYR A 18 9.45 2.61 4.59
CA TYR A 18 10.60 1.70 4.78
C TYR A 18 11.46 2.01 6.01
N THR A 19 11.32 3.19 6.64
CA THR A 19 12.14 3.54 7.80
C THR A 19 11.96 2.60 8.98
N GLY A 20 10.79 1.96 9.10
CA GLY A 20 10.53 0.94 10.12
C GLY A 20 11.50 -0.26 10.10
N LEU A 21 12.19 -0.51 8.98
CA LEU A 21 13.24 -1.53 8.89
C LEU A 21 14.36 -1.31 9.91
N MET A 22 14.60 -0.08 10.35
CA MET A 22 15.62 0.26 11.34
C MET A 22 15.47 -0.53 12.65
N TYR A 23 14.24 -0.84 13.04
CA TYR A 23 13.97 -1.62 14.25
C TYR A 23 14.44 -3.08 14.16
N LEU A 24 14.72 -3.62 12.96
CA LEU A 24 15.29 -4.94 12.76
C LEU A 24 16.79 -4.99 13.09
N GLY A 25 17.44 -3.84 13.18
CA GLY A 25 18.88 -3.71 13.43
C GLY A 25 19.31 -4.21 14.81
N LYS A 26 20.65 -4.23 14.98
CA LYS A 26 21.33 -4.71 16.18
C LYS A 26 20.87 -4.01 17.47
N GLU A 27 20.64 -2.70 17.37
CA GLU A 27 20.21 -1.85 18.51
C GLU A 27 18.71 -1.99 18.83
N GLY A 28 17.94 -2.64 17.96
CA GLY A 28 16.51 -2.90 18.12
C GLY A 28 16.24 -4.38 18.39
N MET A 29 15.62 -5.04 17.42
CA MET A 29 15.23 -6.45 17.53
C MET A 29 16.40 -7.42 17.35
N ASN A 30 17.53 -6.95 16.81
CA ASN A 30 18.65 -7.78 16.37
C ASN A 30 18.15 -9.01 15.58
N ALA A 31 17.28 -8.74 14.60
CA ALA A 31 16.67 -9.77 13.78
C ALA A 31 17.75 -10.54 12.99
N SER A 32 17.44 -11.75 12.59
CA SER A 32 18.33 -12.60 11.79
C SER A 32 17.64 -12.99 10.50
N LYS A 33 18.20 -12.53 9.37
CA LYS A 33 17.83 -12.91 8.00
C LYS A 33 16.33 -12.74 7.69
N THR A 34 15.67 -11.75 8.32
CA THR A 34 14.26 -11.47 8.01
C THR A 34 14.11 -11.19 6.51
N PRO A 35 13.27 -11.94 5.78
CA PRO A 35 13.05 -11.71 4.36
C PRO A 35 12.43 -10.33 4.11
N VAL A 36 13.05 -9.52 3.25
CA VAL A 36 12.53 -8.22 2.82
C VAL A 36 12.44 -8.21 1.30
N TYR A 37 11.23 -8.21 0.81
CA TYR A 37 10.92 -8.23 -0.61
C TYR A 37 10.86 -6.80 -1.15
N ALA A 38 11.70 -6.50 -2.14
CA ALA A 38 11.82 -5.14 -2.68
C ALA A 38 12.10 -5.16 -4.20
N MET A 39 11.62 -4.13 -4.89
CA MET A 39 11.94 -3.89 -6.30
C MET A 39 13.43 -3.58 -6.49
N PRO A 40 13.99 -3.75 -7.69
CA PRO A 40 15.43 -3.64 -7.93
C PRO A 40 16.07 -2.33 -7.50
N ARG A 41 15.44 -1.17 -7.79
CA ARG A 41 15.98 0.14 -7.38
C ARG A 41 15.94 0.29 -5.86
N LEU A 42 14.86 -0.16 -5.21
CA LEU A 42 14.76 -0.14 -3.74
C LEU A 42 15.79 -1.07 -3.10
N THR A 43 16.01 -2.26 -3.65
CA THR A 43 17.08 -3.18 -3.23
C THR A 43 18.45 -2.51 -3.30
N ASN A 44 18.76 -1.85 -4.42
CA ASN A 44 20.01 -1.12 -4.59
C ASN A 44 20.13 0.05 -3.60
N TYR A 45 19.04 0.79 -3.38
CA TYR A 45 18.97 1.89 -2.42
C TYR A 45 19.30 1.41 -0.99
N LEU A 46 18.64 0.37 -0.51
CA LEU A 46 18.88 -0.19 0.83
C LEU A 46 20.30 -0.73 1.00
N THR A 47 20.86 -1.32 -0.05
CA THR A 47 22.21 -1.89 -0.01
C THR A 47 23.31 -0.85 0.01
N LYS A 48 23.10 0.31 -0.63
CA LYS A 48 24.15 1.33 -0.82
C LYS A 48 24.08 2.50 0.16
N ASN A 49 22.95 2.67 0.87
CA ASN A 49 22.78 3.81 1.75
C ASN A 49 22.74 3.40 3.22
N GLY A 50 23.56 4.04 4.03
CA GLY A 50 23.43 3.97 5.47
C GLY A 50 22.15 4.69 5.96
N PRO A 51 21.56 4.25 7.07
CA PRO A 51 22.00 3.11 7.89
C PRO A 51 21.46 1.75 7.44
N TRP A 52 20.60 1.69 6.39
CA TRP A 52 19.98 0.43 5.94
C TRP A 52 20.98 -0.59 5.41
N SER A 53 22.07 -0.14 4.79
CA SER A 53 23.15 -1.04 4.33
C SER A 53 23.76 -1.85 5.47
N GLN A 54 23.75 -1.32 6.71
CA GLN A 54 24.18 -2.06 7.88
C GLN A 54 23.27 -3.26 8.18
N LEU A 55 21.95 -3.12 8.00
CA LEU A 55 21.00 -4.23 8.18
C LEU A 55 21.28 -5.39 7.23
N VAL A 56 21.71 -5.06 5.99
CA VAL A 56 22.11 -6.06 4.99
C VAL A 56 23.44 -6.70 5.36
N THR A 57 24.43 -5.88 5.70
CA THR A 57 25.81 -6.36 6.04
C THR A 57 25.82 -7.23 7.30
N LEU A 58 25.02 -6.89 8.29
CA LEU A 58 24.89 -7.66 9.53
C LEU A 58 23.89 -8.82 9.43
N GLU A 59 23.36 -9.07 8.25
CA GLU A 59 22.34 -10.10 8.00
C GLU A 59 21.10 -9.97 8.91
N ASN A 60 20.76 -8.76 9.37
CA ASN A 60 19.49 -8.55 10.07
C ASN A 60 18.31 -8.75 9.12
N ILE A 61 18.48 -8.35 7.85
CA ILE A 61 17.55 -8.56 6.76
C ILE A 61 18.18 -9.36 5.62
N ASN A 62 17.34 -10.08 4.87
CA ASN A 62 17.70 -10.78 3.65
C ASN A 62 16.86 -10.24 2.51
N LEU A 63 17.46 -9.43 1.62
CA LEU A 63 16.77 -8.83 0.50
C LEU A 63 16.38 -9.90 -0.53
N LYS A 64 15.11 -9.91 -0.90
CA LYS A 64 14.50 -10.79 -1.89
C LYS A 64 14.01 -9.95 -3.06
N PRO A 65 14.50 -10.18 -4.29
CA PRO A 65 14.12 -9.36 -5.43
C PRO A 65 12.67 -9.59 -5.82
N LEU A 66 11.96 -8.49 -6.09
CA LEU A 66 10.65 -8.47 -6.74
C LEU A 66 10.81 -8.13 -8.22
N GLN A 67 9.87 -8.62 -9.02
CA GLN A 67 9.71 -8.21 -10.41
C GLN A 67 8.22 -7.99 -10.67
N SER A 68 7.87 -6.89 -11.33
CA SER A 68 6.48 -6.56 -11.63
C SER A 68 5.75 -7.72 -12.32
N LEU A 69 4.54 -8.01 -11.84
CA LEU A 69 3.66 -9.08 -12.32
C LEU A 69 4.20 -10.52 -12.14
N ILE A 70 5.34 -10.70 -11.49
CA ILE A 70 5.84 -12.04 -11.16
C ILE A 70 5.39 -12.38 -9.73
N PRO A 71 4.56 -13.41 -9.54
CA PRO A 71 4.04 -13.79 -8.24
C PRO A 71 5.11 -14.42 -7.36
N ILE A 72 5.06 -14.13 -6.07
CA ILE A 72 5.84 -14.78 -5.02
C ILE A 72 4.89 -15.67 -4.23
N THR A 73 5.10 -16.96 -4.26
CA THR A 73 4.37 -17.92 -3.41
C THR A 73 5.08 -18.00 -2.06
N LEU A 74 4.36 -17.65 -1.00
CA LEU A 74 4.91 -17.67 0.37
C LEU A 74 4.74 -19.05 1.01
N ASP A 75 3.60 -19.67 0.77
CA ASP A 75 3.24 -21.01 1.15
C ASP A 75 2.18 -21.56 0.16
N ASN A 76 1.59 -22.69 0.44
CA ASN A 76 0.55 -23.26 -0.43
C ASN A 76 -0.75 -22.47 -0.44
N GLU A 77 -0.90 -21.46 0.40
CA GLU A 77 -2.14 -20.73 0.64
C GLU A 77 -2.10 -19.25 0.29
N LEU A 78 -0.90 -18.68 0.14
CA LEU A 78 -0.74 -17.23 -0.03
C LEU A 78 0.26 -16.88 -1.14
N VAL A 79 -0.22 -16.11 -2.11
CA VAL A 79 0.59 -15.57 -3.21
C VAL A 79 0.53 -14.05 -3.19
N VAL A 80 1.69 -13.41 -3.34
CA VAL A 80 1.81 -11.94 -3.43
C VAL A 80 2.40 -11.57 -4.77
N MET A 81 1.72 -10.72 -5.53
CA MET A 81 2.16 -10.26 -6.85
C MET A 81 2.32 -8.75 -6.85
N PRO A 82 3.53 -8.22 -7.06
CA PRO A 82 3.76 -6.78 -7.17
C PRO A 82 3.24 -6.25 -8.50
N ILE A 83 2.65 -5.05 -8.46
CA ILE A 83 2.13 -4.33 -9.62
C ILE A 83 2.69 -2.92 -9.59
N VAL A 84 3.46 -2.53 -10.60
CA VAL A 84 3.98 -1.16 -10.68
C VAL A 84 2.82 -0.17 -10.81
N VAL A 85 2.90 0.90 -10.05
CA VAL A 85 1.97 2.02 -10.08
C VAL A 85 2.74 3.33 -10.29
N PRO A 86 2.18 4.33 -10.98
CA PRO A 86 2.82 5.63 -11.10
C PRO A 86 2.84 6.33 -9.75
N HIS A 87 3.99 6.83 -9.38
CA HIS A 87 4.19 7.68 -8.21
C HIS A 87 5.53 8.41 -8.35
N ARG A 88 5.84 9.32 -7.42
CA ARG A 88 7.17 9.93 -7.35
C ARG A 88 8.21 8.86 -7.04
N ASP A 89 9.04 8.54 -8.02
CA ASP A 89 10.00 7.44 -7.94
C ASP A 89 11.46 7.93 -7.89
N GLU A 90 11.72 8.90 -7.04
CA GLU A 90 13.05 9.51 -6.88
C GLU A 90 14.13 8.47 -6.54
N TYR A 91 13.81 7.52 -5.65
CA TYR A 91 14.77 6.53 -5.14
C TYR A 91 14.45 5.10 -5.54
N SER A 92 13.19 4.79 -5.85
CA SER A 92 12.77 3.43 -6.15
C SER A 92 11.57 3.41 -7.09
N GLU A 93 11.28 2.26 -7.66
CA GLU A 93 9.95 1.99 -8.22
C GLU A 93 8.90 2.06 -7.10
N THR A 94 7.66 2.39 -7.46
CA THR A 94 6.52 2.24 -6.56
C THR A 94 5.64 1.09 -7.03
N VAL A 95 5.29 0.20 -6.09
CA VAL A 95 4.39 -0.93 -6.35
C VAL A 95 3.23 -0.96 -5.37
N GLY A 96 2.09 -1.42 -5.86
CA GLY A 96 1.06 -2.06 -5.07
C GLY A 96 1.19 -3.58 -5.12
N PHE A 97 0.33 -4.29 -4.41
CA PHE A 97 0.34 -5.75 -4.36
C PHE A 97 -1.05 -6.31 -4.59
N LYS A 98 -1.13 -7.40 -5.39
CA LYS A 98 -2.27 -8.30 -5.37
C LYS A 98 -1.94 -9.48 -4.46
N ILE A 99 -2.77 -9.69 -3.45
CA ILE A 99 -2.60 -10.73 -2.44
C ILE A 99 -3.70 -11.77 -2.67
N ILE A 100 -3.33 -13.01 -2.92
CA ILE A 100 -4.24 -14.05 -3.34
C ILE A 100 -4.16 -15.19 -2.33
N GLY A 101 -5.24 -15.40 -1.60
CA GLY A 101 -5.43 -16.57 -0.74
C GLY A 101 -6.17 -17.69 -1.47
N THR A 102 -6.54 -18.73 -0.73
CA THR A 102 -7.25 -19.91 -1.30
C THR A 102 -8.69 -19.63 -1.69
N LYS A 103 -9.35 -18.64 -1.06
CA LYS A 103 -10.77 -18.33 -1.31
C LYS A 103 -10.99 -16.91 -1.81
N LYS A 104 -10.18 -15.96 -1.37
CA LYS A 104 -10.34 -14.54 -1.65
C LYS A 104 -9.02 -13.88 -2.00
N SER A 105 -9.14 -12.69 -2.58
CA SER A 105 -8.00 -11.89 -2.98
C SER A 105 -8.17 -10.43 -2.56
N ALA A 106 -7.04 -9.75 -2.39
CA ALA A 106 -6.99 -8.33 -2.07
C ALA A 106 -6.06 -7.59 -3.03
N LEU A 107 -6.44 -6.35 -3.36
CA LEU A 107 -5.58 -5.36 -3.99
C LEU A 107 -5.13 -4.37 -2.91
N TYR A 108 -3.83 -4.07 -2.84
CA TYR A 108 -3.24 -3.15 -1.89
C TYR A 108 -2.41 -2.10 -2.62
N ILE A 109 -2.91 -0.88 -2.72
CA ILE A 109 -2.24 0.27 -3.36
C ILE A 109 -2.31 1.45 -2.38
N PRO A 110 -1.39 1.55 -1.42
CA PRO A 110 -1.42 2.59 -0.40
C PRO A 110 -1.04 3.96 -0.96
N ASP A 111 -0.25 3.99 -2.03
CA ASP A 111 0.33 5.20 -2.56
C ASP A 111 0.41 5.11 -4.10
N ILE A 112 -0.17 6.08 -4.78
CA ILE A 112 -0.22 6.17 -6.25
C ILE A 112 -0.45 7.62 -6.67
N ASP A 113 0.00 8.00 -7.85
CA ASP A 113 -0.43 9.22 -8.51
C ASP A 113 -1.88 9.12 -9.00
N LYS A 114 -2.37 10.15 -9.69
CA LYS A 114 -3.73 10.15 -10.23
C LYS A 114 -4.04 8.89 -11.03
N TRP A 115 -5.16 8.23 -10.80
CA TRP A 115 -5.59 6.99 -11.47
C TRP A 115 -5.46 7.04 -12.99
N LYS A 116 -5.68 8.21 -13.61
CA LYS A 116 -5.53 8.43 -15.06
C LYS A 116 -4.12 8.26 -15.59
N LEU A 117 -3.10 8.30 -14.72
CA LEU A 117 -1.70 8.08 -15.09
C LEU A 117 -1.30 6.60 -15.03
N TRP A 118 -2.14 5.76 -14.44
CA TRP A 118 -1.89 4.34 -14.39
C TRP A 118 -2.33 3.68 -15.70
N GLU A 119 -1.50 2.79 -16.23
CA GLU A 119 -1.79 2.06 -17.47
C GLU A 119 -2.95 1.06 -17.32
N LYS A 120 -3.34 0.74 -16.09
CA LYS A 120 -4.45 -0.17 -15.78
C LYS A 120 -5.71 0.59 -15.40
N ASP A 121 -6.85 -0.02 -15.68
CA ASP A 121 -8.16 0.48 -15.24
C ASP A 121 -8.43 0.06 -13.80
N ILE A 122 -8.44 1.03 -12.87
CA ILE A 122 -8.72 0.79 -11.45
C ILE A 122 -10.09 0.11 -11.23
N ILE A 123 -11.09 0.40 -12.06
CA ILE A 123 -12.40 -0.25 -11.96
C ILE A 123 -12.28 -1.74 -12.26
N ALA A 124 -11.54 -2.11 -13.30
CA ALA A 124 -11.29 -3.49 -13.66
C ALA A 124 -10.51 -4.23 -12.57
N GLU A 125 -9.46 -3.61 -12.03
CA GLU A 125 -8.64 -4.20 -10.97
C GLU A 125 -9.45 -4.42 -9.67
N VAL A 126 -10.31 -3.47 -9.28
CA VAL A 126 -11.20 -3.62 -8.11
C VAL A 126 -12.24 -4.70 -8.33
N LYS A 127 -12.81 -4.81 -9.53
CA LYS A 127 -13.76 -5.88 -9.86
C LYS A 127 -13.14 -7.28 -9.72
N ALA A 128 -11.87 -7.41 -10.04
CA ALA A 128 -11.13 -8.68 -10.08
C ALA A 128 -10.69 -9.20 -8.70
N VAL A 129 -10.97 -8.48 -7.61
CA VAL A 129 -10.61 -8.87 -6.23
C VAL A 129 -11.82 -8.83 -5.30
N ASP A 130 -11.66 -9.37 -4.09
CA ASP A 130 -12.70 -9.32 -3.05
C ASP A 130 -12.57 -8.09 -2.16
N TYR A 131 -11.34 -7.63 -1.93
CA TYR A 131 -11.03 -6.44 -1.15
C TYR A 131 -10.06 -5.55 -1.93
N ALA A 132 -10.26 -4.24 -1.86
CA ALA A 132 -9.37 -3.26 -2.49
C ALA A 132 -9.00 -2.18 -1.46
N PHE A 133 -7.77 -2.22 -0.99
CA PHE A 133 -7.19 -1.22 -0.10
C PHE A 133 -6.45 -0.20 -0.96
N ILE A 134 -7.03 0.98 -1.12
CA ILE A 134 -6.52 1.98 -2.07
C ILE A 134 -6.21 3.30 -1.38
N ASP A 135 -5.37 4.07 -2.02
CA ASP A 135 -4.93 5.39 -1.58
C ASP A 135 -6.11 6.31 -1.25
N GLY A 136 -6.11 6.80 -0.02
CA GLY A 136 -7.05 7.77 0.50
C GLY A 136 -6.33 8.92 1.22
N THR A 137 -5.09 9.22 0.83
CA THR A 137 -4.22 10.18 1.52
C THR A 137 -4.92 11.49 1.79
N PHE A 138 -5.51 12.11 0.79
CA PHE A 138 -6.28 13.35 0.92
C PHE A 138 -7.73 13.13 0.54
N PHE A 139 -8.64 13.87 1.20
CA PHE A 139 -10.06 13.72 0.95
C PHE A 139 -10.49 14.48 -0.30
N GLU A 140 -10.17 15.78 -0.37
CA GLU A 140 -10.56 16.66 -1.46
C GLU A 140 -9.58 17.84 -1.62
N ASP A 141 -9.76 18.60 -2.69
CA ASP A 141 -8.98 19.83 -2.92
C ASP A 141 -9.20 20.85 -1.81
N GLY A 142 -8.13 21.58 -1.47
CA GLY A 142 -8.16 22.58 -0.39
C GLY A 142 -7.87 22.01 1.01
N GLU A 143 -7.73 20.68 1.18
CA GLU A 143 -7.33 20.09 2.45
C GLU A 143 -5.93 20.53 2.89
N ILE A 144 -5.05 20.76 1.94
CA ILE A 144 -3.70 21.28 2.16
C ILE A 144 -3.45 22.52 1.30
N ASN A 145 -2.61 23.43 1.77
CA ASN A 145 -2.27 24.65 1.03
C ASN A 145 -1.24 24.38 -0.09
N ARG A 146 -1.62 23.55 -1.06
CA ARG A 146 -0.87 23.26 -2.28
C ARG A 146 -1.81 23.17 -3.47
N PRO A 147 -1.39 23.62 -4.68
CA PRO A 147 -2.19 23.44 -5.88
C PRO A 147 -2.48 21.94 -6.14
N ILE A 148 -3.70 21.63 -6.53
CA ILE A 148 -4.17 20.27 -6.82
C ILE A 148 -3.24 19.49 -7.78
N LYS A 149 -2.67 20.19 -8.75
CA LYS A 149 -1.74 19.62 -9.73
C LYS A 149 -0.43 19.10 -9.13
N ASP A 150 -0.06 19.64 -7.95
CA ASP A 150 1.17 19.29 -7.26
C ASP A 150 0.95 18.22 -6.18
N VAL A 151 -0.28 17.70 -6.08
CA VAL A 151 -0.65 16.62 -5.13
C VAL A 151 -0.59 15.28 -5.86
N PRO A 152 0.44 14.46 -5.60
CA PRO A 152 0.65 13.19 -6.30
C PRO A 152 -0.16 12.05 -5.70
N HIS A 153 -1.44 12.29 -5.45
CA HIS A 153 -2.38 11.29 -4.94
C HIS A 153 -3.76 11.51 -5.55
N PRO A 154 -4.56 10.46 -5.81
CA PRO A 154 -5.97 10.63 -6.09
C PRO A 154 -6.68 11.05 -4.79
N PHE A 155 -7.56 12.01 -4.85
CA PHE A 155 -8.41 12.32 -3.71
C PHE A 155 -9.46 11.22 -3.50
N VAL A 156 -9.92 11.06 -2.26
CA VAL A 156 -11.08 10.19 -1.96
C VAL A 156 -12.27 10.60 -2.83
N SER A 157 -12.53 11.90 -2.95
CA SER A 157 -13.62 12.45 -3.78
C SER A 157 -13.47 12.12 -5.27
N GLU A 158 -12.24 12.12 -5.82
CA GLU A 158 -11.96 11.69 -7.20
C GLU A 158 -12.24 10.20 -7.38
N SER A 159 -11.76 9.37 -6.46
CA SER A 159 -12.00 7.92 -6.48
C SER A 159 -13.48 7.60 -6.38
N VAL A 160 -14.23 8.24 -5.46
CA VAL A 160 -15.68 8.12 -5.34
C VAL A 160 -16.38 8.50 -6.65
N SER A 161 -15.93 9.56 -7.33
CA SER A 161 -16.48 9.99 -8.62
C SER A 161 -16.27 8.96 -9.73
N ILE A 162 -15.07 8.33 -9.79
CA ILE A 162 -14.75 7.26 -10.76
C ILE A 162 -15.73 6.08 -10.58
N PHE A 163 -15.99 5.69 -9.35
CA PHE A 163 -16.82 4.53 -9.03
C PHE A 163 -18.32 4.85 -8.88
N LYS A 164 -18.77 6.12 -9.06
CA LYS A 164 -20.15 6.55 -8.79
C LYS A 164 -21.22 5.68 -9.46
N ASN A 165 -20.98 5.25 -10.70
CA ASN A 165 -21.91 4.47 -11.50
C ASN A 165 -21.72 2.95 -11.36
N GLN A 166 -20.79 2.51 -10.52
CA GLN A 166 -20.58 1.07 -10.27
C GLN A 166 -21.63 0.55 -9.27
N PRO A 167 -22.01 -0.74 -9.37
CA PRO A 167 -22.94 -1.34 -8.42
C PRO A 167 -22.39 -1.34 -6.99
N LEU A 168 -23.29 -1.37 -6.01
CA LEU A 168 -22.93 -1.36 -4.59
C LEU A 168 -21.93 -2.47 -4.22
N SER A 169 -22.10 -3.67 -4.82
CA SER A 169 -21.20 -4.80 -4.63
C SER A 169 -19.74 -4.54 -5.03
N VAL A 170 -19.48 -3.61 -5.96
CA VAL A 170 -18.14 -3.18 -6.33
C VAL A 170 -17.63 -2.13 -5.36
N LYS A 171 -18.45 -1.12 -5.03
CA LYS A 171 -18.09 -0.05 -4.10
C LYS A 171 -17.72 -0.58 -2.72
N GLN A 172 -18.46 -1.58 -2.22
CA GLN A 172 -18.24 -2.21 -0.92
C GLN A 172 -16.92 -3.00 -0.79
N LYS A 173 -16.25 -3.28 -1.91
CA LYS A 173 -14.90 -3.87 -1.90
C LYS A 173 -13.81 -2.86 -1.55
N ILE A 174 -14.10 -1.55 -1.70
CA ILE A 174 -13.12 -0.48 -1.58
C ILE A 174 -13.00 -0.03 -0.14
N TYR A 175 -11.77 -0.05 0.36
CA TYR A 175 -11.34 0.45 1.66
C TYR A 175 -10.27 1.51 1.43
N PHE A 176 -10.56 2.75 1.77
CA PHE A 176 -9.55 3.80 1.77
C PHE A 176 -8.60 3.62 2.94
N ILE A 177 -7.30 3.72 2.64
CA ILE A 177 -6.19 3.60 3.59
C ILE A 177 -5.23 4.77 3.44
N HIS A 178 -4.15 4.80 4.21
CA HIS A 178 -3.06 5.78 4.07
C HIS A 178 -3.49 7.24 4.30
N LEU A 179 -4.50 7.48 5.13
CA LEU A 179 -5.04 8.82 5.37
C LEU A 179 -3.97 9.75 5.97
N ASN A 180 -3.75 10.91 5.35
CA ASN A 180 -2.92 11.97 5.92
C ASN A 180 -3.60 12.53 7.20
N HIS A 181 -2.80 13.03 8.14
CA HIS A 181 -3.31 13.58 9.41
C HIS A 181 -4.31 14.73 9.24
N THR A 182 -4.32 15.40 8.09
CA THR A 182 -5.28 16.47 7.75
C THR A 182 -6.61 15.92 7.22
N ASN A 183 -6.66 14.64 6.81
CA ASN A 183 -7.83 14.07 6.16
C ASN A 183 -9.02 14.00 7.13
N PRO A 184 -10.15 14.66 6.82
CA PRO A 184 -11.32 14.69 7.71
C PRO A 184 -11.92 13.30 7.97
N ALA A 185 -11.65 12.31 7.12
CA ALA A 185 -12.16 10.95 7.30
C ALA A 185 -11.50 10.18 8.47
N HIS A 186 -10.48 10.74 9.13
CA HIS A 186 -10.00 10.21 10.41
C HIS A 186 -11.08 10.25 11.50
N ASP A 187 -11.88 11.33 11.50
CA ASP A 187 -13.04 11.40 12.38
C ASP A 187 -14.19 10.57 11.77
N LYS A 188 -14.57 9.51 12.49
CA LYS A 188 -15.69 8.63 12.11
C LYS A 188 -17.03 9.35 12.05
N LEU A 189 -17.15 10.50 12.70
CA LEU A 189 -18.35 11.33 12.72
C LEU A 189 -18.32 12.46 11.72
N SER A 190 -17.24 12.62 10.95
CA SER A 190 -17.15 13.67 9.94
C SER A 190 -18.20 13.48 8.84
N PRO A 191 -18.81 14.57 8.36
CA PRO A 191 -19.75 14.50 7.24
C PRO A 191 -19.17 13.84 5.98
N GLN A 192 -17.88 14.05 5.72
CA GLN A 192 -17.13 13.47 4.63
C GLN A 192 -17.11 11.96 4.70
N ARG A 193 -16.72 11.38 5.85
CA ARG A 193 -16.69 9.94 6.05
C ARG A 193 -18.08 9.33 5.99
N ILE A 194 -19.03 9.89 6.74
CA ILE A 194 -20.43 9.42 6.77
C ILE A 194 -21.05 9.39 5.35
N THR A 195 -20.83 10.44 4.57
CA THR A 195 -21.37 10.53 3.21
C THR A 195 -20.73 9.47 2.29
N THR A 196 -19.42 9.31 2.38
CA THR A 196 -18.69 8.32 1.59
C THR A 196 -19.13 6.88 1.93
N GLU A 197 -19.31 6.57 3.20
CA GLU A 197 -19.79 5.27 3.65
C GLU A 197 -21.24 4.99 3.23
N LYS A 198 -22.13 6.00 3.24
CA LYS A 198 -23.50 5.89 2.70
C LYS A 198 -23.53 5.56 1.20
N LEU A 199 -22.52 5.97 0.44
CA LEU A 199 -22.36 5.61 -0.97
C LEU A 199 -21.87 4.18 -1.19
N GLY A 200 -21.51 3.45 -0.12
CA GLY A 200 -21.07 2.06 -0.13
C GLY A 200 -19.57 1.86 -0.02
N PHE A 201 -18.77 2.92 0.03
CA PHE A 201 -17.33 2.84 0.25
C PHE A 201 -17.01 2.60 1.73
N ARG A 202 -15.75 2.30 2.03
CA ARG A 202 -15.31 2.02 3.40
C ARG A 202 -13.96 2.68 3.67
N PHE A 203 -13.65 2.84 4.94
CA PHE A 203 -12.32 3.21 5.43
C PHE A 203 -11.82 2.09 6.34
N ALA A 204 -10.61 1.61 6.11
CA ALA A 204 -10.01 0.63 7.00
C ALA A 204 -9.67 1.25 8.36
N ASN A 205 -9.88 0.50 9.42
CA ASN A 205 -9.56 0.93 10.77
C ASN A 205 -8.48 0.03 11.37
N LEU A 206 -7.77 0.56 12.36
CA LEU A 206 -6.82 -0.24 13.13
C LEU A 206 -7.53 -1.46 13.75
N GLY A 207 -6.99 -2.64 13.50
CA GLY A 207 -7.53 -3.90 14.02
C GLY A 207 -8.55 -4.60 13.13
N ASP A 208 -8.97 -4.00 12.01
CA ASP A 208 -9.81 -4.69 11.03
C ASP A 208 -9.09 -5.94 10.49
N GLN A 209 -9.84 -7.04 10.35
CA GLN A 209 -9.32 -8.32 9.86
C GLN A 209 -10.06 -8.74 8.60
N PHE A 210 -9.30 -9.19 7.60
CA PHE A 210 -9.82 -9.62 6.30
C PHE A 210 -9.34 -11.03 6.00
N MET A 211 -10.28 -11.97 5.90
CA MET A 211 -9.94 -13.36 5.66
C MET A 211 -9.75 -13.60 4.15
N LEU A 212 -8.63 -14.23 3.78
CA LEU A 212 -8.33 -14.62 2.40
C LEU A 212 -8.42 -16.13 2.18
N ASN A 213 -8.48 -16.89 3.27
CA ASN A 213 -8.57 -18.35 3.28
C ASN A 213 -9.94 -18.84 3.73
#